data_5cf9f9148286072fa88218317797af2f
#
_entry.id   5cf9f9148286072fa88218317797af2f
#
_cell.length_a   1.000
_cell.length_b   1.000
_cell.length_c   1.000
_cell.angle_alpha   90.00
_cell.angle_beta   90.00
_cell.angle_gamma   90.00
#
_symmetry.space_group_name_H-M   'P 1'
#
loop_
_entity.id
_entity.type
_entity.pdbx_description
1 polymer ?
#
loop_
_entity_poly.entity_id
_entity_poly.type
_entity_poly.pdbx_seq_one_letter_code
_entity_poly.pdbx_strand_id
1 'polypeptide(L)'
;MAVKRHTAKPEAETSANESKLASFCGWEGDTLILNVLGTPGAKKTVIGKPKGNQLKISVTASPENGKATDYMVKFLAGEFGVTTKDITVVFGQFNIHKQLRIKAPKKLPSVIAKQLAEQN
;
A
#
# COMPACT_ATOMS: atom_id res chain seq x y z
N MET A 1 16.26 17.27 -17.73
CA MET A 1 16.22 16.95 -17.12
C MET A 1 16.27 16.74 -16.58
N ALA A 2 16.20 16.39 -16.77
CA ALA A 2 16.04 15.83 -16.13
C ALA A 2 16.07 15.43 -15.65
N VAL A 3 16.13 14.91 -15.93
CA VAL A 3 16.10 14.27 -15.35
C VAL A 3 16.30 13.79 -15.07
N LYS A 4 16.40 13.44 -15.48
CA LYS A 4 16.46 12.77 -15.07
C LYS A 4 16.66 12.31 -14.88
N ARG A 5 16.79 12.06 -15.38
CA ARG A 5 16.82 11.40 -14.99
C ARG A 5 16.97 10.98 -14.94
N HIS A 6 17.07 10.47 -15.39
CA HIS A 6 17.07 9.82 -15.04
C HIS A 6 17.16 9.39 -14.98
N THR A 7 17.45 9.10 -15.49
CA THR A 7 17.61 8.47 -15.23
C THR A 7 17.65 7.96 -14.95
N ALA A 8 17.72 7.50 -15.26
CA ALA A 8 17.74 6.83 -14.85
C ALA A 8 17.68 6.36 -14.44
N LYS A 9 17.61 5.65 -14.45
CA LYS A 9 17.58 4.99 -13.87
C LYS A 9 17.62 4.32 -13.47
N PRO A 10 17.57 3.86 -13.74
CA PRO A 10 17.39 3.00 -13.31
C PRO A 10 17.68 2.62 -12.47
N GLU A 11 17.83 2.26 -12.33
CA GLU A 11 17.92 2.03 -11.42
C GLU A 11 17.46 1.36 -10.55
N ALA A 12 17.78 0.61 -10.32
CA ALA A 12 17.17 -0.03 -9.24
C ALA A 12 15.76 0.42 -9.13
N GLU A 13 15.01 -0.10 -9.92
CA GLU A 13 13.71 0.49 -10.17
C GLU A 13 12.71 0.23 -9.06
N THR A 14 12.80 -0.92 -8.37
CA THR A 14 11.89 -1.22 -7.29
C THR A 14 12.04 -0.24 -6.14
N SER A 15 13.26 0.04 -5.77
CA SER A 15 13.52 1.02 -4.72
C SER A 15 13.08 2.41 -5.15
N ALA A 16 13.26 2.73 -6.43
CA ALA A 16 12.83 4.01 -6.95
C ALA A 16 11.32 4.17 -6.83
N ASN A 17 10.55 3.09 -7.05
CA ASN A 17 9.11 3.15 -6.91
C ASN A 17 8.69 3.47 -5.49
N GLU A 18 9.34 2.86 -4.52
CA GLU A 18 9.04 3.14 -3.12
C GLU A 18 9.34 4.58 -2.76
N SER A 19 10.44 5.10 -3.27
CA SER A 19 10.88 6.44 -2.93
C SER A 19 10.06 7.54 -3.58
N LYS A 20 9.18 7.22 -4.51
CA LYS A 20 8.32 8.22 -5.14
C LYS A 20 7.32 8.83 -4.18
N LEU A 21 6.95 8.10 -3.14
CA LEU A 21 5.96 8.60 -2.20
C LEU A 21 6.65 9.33 -1.06
N ALA A 22 6.17 10.52 -0.76
CA ALA A 22 6.67 11.30 0.36
C ALA A 22 6.27 10.69 1.70
N SER A 23 5.23 9.86 1.68
CA SER A 23 4.74 9.18 2.87
C SER A 23 4.30 7.78 2.46
N PHE A 24 3.48 7.14 3.30
CA PHE A 24 3.02 5.79 3.00
C PHE A 24 1.92 5.74 1.93
N CYS A 25 1.39 6.87 1.47
CA CYS A 25 0.37 6.86 0.43
C CYS A 25 0.39 8.14 -0.40
N GLY A 26 -0.23 8.07 -1.55
CA GLY A 26 -0.37 9.23 -2.42
C GLY A 26 -1.30 8.90 -3.58
N TRP A 27 -1.73 9.93 -4.29
CA TRP A 27 -2.61 9.76 -5.43
C TRP A 27 -1.84 9.72 -6.74
N GLU A 28 -2.31 8.87 -7.63
CA GLU A 28 -1.88 8.87 -9.02
C GLU A 28 -3.17 8.85 -9.84
N GLY A 29 -3.60 10.05 -10.28
CA GLY A 29 -4.93 10.17 -10.86
C GLY A 29 -5.99 9.83 -9.82
N ASP A 30 -6.87 8.89 -10.14
CA ASP A 30 -7.90 8.41 -9.23
C ASP A 30 -7.49 7.14 -8.48
N THR A 31 -6.23 6.74 -8.61
CA THR A 31 -5.70 5.54 -7.96
C THR A 31 -4.87 5.92 -6.75
N LEU A 32 -5.16 5.29 -5.63
CA LEU A 32 -4.39 5.49 -4.41
C LEU A 32 -3.24 4.49 -4.39
N ILE A 33 -2.02 5.00 -4.21
CA ILE A 33 -0.84 4.17 -4.03
C ILE A 33 -0.62 4.04 -2.54
N LEU A 34 -0.45 2.81 -2.05
CA LEU A 34 -0.32 2.56 -0.62
C LEU A 34 0.87 1.64 -0.36
N ASN A 35 1.85 2.14 0.41
CA ASN A 35 2.97 1.33 0.85
C ASN A 35 2.60 0.69 2.20
N VAL A 36 2.73 -0.61 2.29
CA VAL A 36 2.27 -1.38 3.44
C VAL A 36 3.40 -2.21 4.04
N LEU A 37 3.44 -2.23 5.36
CA LEU A 37 4.24 -3.18 6.11
C LEU A 37 3.26 -4.17 6.74
N GLY A 38 3.21 -5.39 6.22
CA GLY A 38 2.26 -6.40 6.68
C GLY A 38 2.73 -7.16 7.90
N THR A 39 1.80 -7.48 8.79
CA THR A 39 2.07 -8.32 9.95
C THR A 39 1.13 -9.51 9.90
N PRO A 40 1.56 -10.64 9.32
CA PRO A 40 0.70 -11.83 9.24
C PRO A 40 0.66 -12.55 10.58
N GLY A 41 -0.34 -13.42 10.75
CA GLY A 41 -0.46 -14.21 11.96
C GLY A 41 -0.74 -13.38 13.20
N ALA A 42 -1.29 -12.20 13.05
CA ALA A 42 -1.59 -11.33 14.18
C ALA A 42 -2.87 -11.79 14.89
N LYS A 43 -3.11 -11.25 16.07
CA LYS A 43 -4.32 -11.57 16.83
C LYS A 43 -5.55 -10.88 16.24
N LYS A 44 -5.37 -9.76 15.56
CA LYS A 44 -6.46 -9.00 14.98
C LYS A 44 -6.07 -8.50 13.60
N THR A 45 -7.07 -8.34 12.73
CA THR A 45 -6.90 -7.70 11.45
C THR A 45 -7.24 -6.23 11.64
N VAL A 46 -6.24 -5.36 11.49
CA VAL A 46 -6.42 -3.94 11.77
C VAL A 46 -5.40 -3.12 11.01
N ILE A 47 -5.82 -1.90 10.62
CA ILE A 47 -4.92 -0.90 10.08
C ILE A 47 -4.26 -0.23 11.27
N GLY A 48 -2.94 -0.36 11.36
CA GLY A 48 -2.17 0.18 12.47
C GLY A 48 -1.63 1.56 12.17
N LYS A 49 -0.44 1.84 12.68
CA LYS A 49 0.17 3.16 12.59
C LYS A 49 1.20 3.22 11.47
N PRO A 50 1.44 4.41 10.92
CA PRO A 50 2.53 4.59 9.96
C PRO A 50 3.87 4.30 10.62
N LYS A 51 4.77 3.73 9.84
CA LYS A 51 6.15 3.49 10.26
C LYS A 51 7.03 3.84 9.07
N GLY A 52 7.73 4.99 9.16
CA GLY A 52 8.47 5.49 8.02
C GLY A 52 7.51 5.79 6.87
N ASN A 53 7.83 5.30 5.70
CA ASN A 53 6.98 5.49 4.53
C ASN A 53 6.08 4.28 4.25
N GLN A 54 5.73 3.54 5.30
CA GLN A 54 4.82 2.40 5.19
C GLN A 54 3.73 2.50 6.24
N LEU A 55 2.55 1.96 5.90
CA LEU A 55 1.45 1.85 6.84
C LEU A 55 1.42 0.42 7.35
N LYS A 56 1.46 0.25 8.66
CA LYS A 56 1.45 -1.06 9.27
C LYS A 56 0.04 -1.63 9.22
N ILE A 57 -0.11 -2.82 8.65
CA ILE A 57 -1.42 -3.49 8.59
C ILE A 57 -1.24 -4.91 9.08
N SER A 58 -1.99 -5.27 10.12
CA SER A 58 -1.96 -6.61 10.70
C SER A 58 -3.10 -7.43 10.16
N VAL A 59 -2.85 -8.70 9.89
CA VAL A 59 -3.89 -9.64 9.47
C VAL A 59 -3.74 -10.93 10.25
N THR A 60 -4.86 -11.59 10.50
CA THR A 60 -4.85 -12.85 11.25
C THR A 60 -4.41 -14.04 10.41
N ALA A 61 -4.45 -13.90 9.08
CA ALA A 61 -4.11 -14.99 8.18
C ALA A 61 -2.61 -15.31 8.20
N SER A 62 -2.30 -16.56 7.92
CA SER A 62 -0.92 -17.05 7.80
C SER A 62 -0.25 -16.49 6.55
N PRO A 63 1.08 -16.29 6.57
CA PRO A 63 1.78 -15.82 5.36
C PRO A 63 1.93 -16.90 4.29
N GLU A 64 1.63 -18.15 4.61
CA GLU A 64 1.84 -19.27 3.70
C GLU A 64 1.09 -19.09 2.39
N ASN A 65 1.78 -19.35 1.28
CA ASN A 65 1.19 -19.33 -0.07
C ASN A 65 0.49 -18.01 -0.41
N GLY A 66 0.95 -16.91 0.18
CA GLY A 66 0.36 -15.61 -0.08
C GLY A 66 -0.99 -15.37 0.55
N LYS A 67 -1.42 -16.25 1.46
CA LYS A 67 -2.74 -16.12 2.09
C LYS A 67 -2.94 -14.82 2.84
N ALA A 68 -1.89 -14.38 3.55
CA ALA A 68 -1.99 -13.13 4.30
C ALA A 68 -2.22 -11.95 3.37
N THR A 69 -1.55 -11.93 2.21
CA THR A 69 -1.74 -10.87 1.23
C THR A 69 -3.14 -10.90 0.66
N ASP A 70 -3.63 -12.08 0.29
CA ASP A 70 -4.97 -12.22 -0.25
C ASP A 70 -6.03 -11.77 0.76
N TYR A 71 -5.83 -12.14 2.02
CA TYR A 71 -6.72 -11.74 3.09
C TYR A 71 -6.70 -10.22 3.30
N MET A 72 -5.50 -9.65 3.26
CA MET A 72 -5.33 -8.20 3.39
C MET A 72 -6.07 -7.46 2.28
N VAL A 73 -5.98 -7.95 1.04
CA VAL A 73 -6.66 -7.33 -0.09
C VAL A 73 -8.18 -7.34 0.13
N LYS A 74 -8.72 -8.46 0.60
CA LYS A 74 -10.16 -8.54 0.90
C LYS A 74 -10.56 -7.56 1.99
N PHE A 75 -9.77 -7.49 3.04
CA PHE A 75 -10.01 -6.57 4.14
C PHE A 75 -10.00 -5.13 3.66
N LEU A 76 -8.99 -4.77 2.88
CA LEU A 76 -8.85 -3.40 2.39
C LEU A 76 -9.94 -3.05 1.39
N ALA A 77 -10.40 -4.00 0.60
CA ALA A 77 -11.51 -3.74 -0.32
C ALA A 77 -12.72 -3.23 0.46
N GLY A 78 -13.03 -3.85 1.58
CA GLY A 78 -14.12 -3.39 2.44
C GLY A 78 -13.85 -2.00 3.03
N GLU A 79 -12.61 -1.76 3.47
CA GLU A 79 -12.25 -0.49 4.09
C GLU A 79 -12.27 0.67 3.11
N PHE A 80 -11.98 0.41 1.84
CA PHE A 80 -11.99 1.46 0.81
C PHE A 80 -13.30 1.50 0.01
N GLY A 81 -14.21 0.60 0.29
CA GLY A 81 -15.50 0.57 -0.41
C GLY A 81 -15.39 0.15 -1.86
N VAL A 82 -14.47 -0.75 -2.17
CA VAL A 82 -14.24 -1.24 -3.54
C VAL A 82 -14.23 -2.77 -3.53
N THR A 83 -14.02 -3.35 -4.71
CA THR A 83 -13.90 -4.81 -4.82
C THR A 83 -12.42 -5.20 -4.83
N THR A 84 -12.16 -6.49 -4.65
CA THR A 84 -10.78 -6.97 -4.71
C THR A 84 -10.15 -6.76 -6.09
N LYS A 85 -10.98 -6.67 -7.13
CA LYS A 85 -10.49 -6.43 -8.49
C LYS A 85 -9.92 -5.01 -8.65
N ASP A 86 -10.33 -4.09 -7.78
CA ASP A 86 -9.85 -2.72 -7.83
C ASP A 86 -8.53 -2.54 -7.11
N ILE A 87 -8.03 -3.59 -6.47
CA ILE A 87 -6.77 -3.54 -5.72
C ILE A 87 -5.75 -4.42 -6.41
N THR A 88 -4.61 -3.82 -6.77
CA THR A 88 -3.50 -4.51 -7.41
C THR A 88 -2.31 -4.52 -6.46
N VAL A 89 -1.72 -5.69 -6.26
CA VAL A 89 -0.47 -5.81 -5.50
C VAL A 89 0.65 -5.60 -6.50
N VAL A 90 1.31 -4.44 -6.43
CA VAL A 90 2.37 -4.08 -7.37
C VAL A 90 3.61 -4.93 -7.09
N PHE A 91 3.95 -5.06 -5.82
CA PHE A 91 5.01 -5.99 -5.40
C PHE A 91 4.73 -6.43 -3.98
N GLY A 92 5.41 -7.51 -3.57
CA GLY A 92 5.32 -7.99 -2.21
C GLY A 92 4.22 -9.00 -1.95
N GLN A 93 3.76 -9.74 -2.98
CA GLN A 93 2.74 -10.77 -2.77
C GLN A 93 3.15 -11.75 -1.66
N PHE A 94 4.44 -12.10 -1.60
CA PHE A 94 4.96 -13.07 -0.64
C PHE A 94 5.91 -12.42 0.37
N ASN A 95 5.81 -11.12 0.56
CA ASN A 95 6.71 -10.36 1.41
C ASN A 95 5.89 -9.46 2.33
N ILE A 96 6.47 -9.08 3.48
CA ILE A 96 5.78 -8.14 4.38
C ILE A 96 5.83 -6.71 3.86
N HIS A 97 6.79 -6.38 3.01
CA HIS A 97 6.86 -5.05 2.38
C HIS A 97 6.09 -5.09 1.08
N LYS A 98 5.05 -4.28 0.98
CA LYS A 98 4.14 -4.33 -0.16
C LYS A 98 3.82 -2.94 -0.67
N GLN A 99 3.52 -2.87 -1.97
CA GLN A 99 2.88 -1.68 -2.51
C GLN A 99 1.60 -2.10 -3.21
N LEU A 100 0.53 -1.42 -2.90
CA LEU A 100 -0.80 -1.69 -3.46
C LEU A 100 -1.28 -0.48 -4.22
N ARG A 101 -2.10 -0.73 -5.23
CA ARG A 101 -2.78 0.32 -5.99
C ARG A 101 -4.28 0.06 -5.83
N ILE A 102 -5.00 1.06 -5.33
CA ILE A 102 -6.44 0.95 -5.09
C ILE A 102 -7.13 1.92 -6.03
N LYS A 103 -7.87 1.38 -6.99
CA LYS A 103 -8.52 2.20 -8.01
C LYS A 103 -9.81 2.81 -7.47
N ALA A 104 -9.91 4.12 -7.59
CA ALA A 104 -11.12 4.89 -7.30
C ALA A 104 -11.78 4.50 -5.97
N PRO A 105 -11.04 4.57 -4.85
CA PRO A 105 -11.64 4.22 -3.55
C PRO A 105 -12.82 5.12 -3.25
N LYS A 106 -13.89 4.54 -2.72
CA LYS A 106 -15.12 5.28 -2.41
C LYS A 106 -15.11 5.86 -1.02
N LYS A 107 -14.26 5.33 -0.15
CA LYS A 107 -14.07 5.89 1.19
C LYS A 107 -12.62 5.63 1.60
N LEU A 108 -12.18 6.36 2.60
CA LEU A 108 -10.79 6.27 3.07
C LEU A 108 -10.76 6.02 4.56
N PRO A 109 -9.99 5.02 5.03
CA PRO A 109 -9.76 4.88 6.46
C PRO A 109 -9.15 6.17 7.03
N SER A 110 -9.46 6.46 8.28
CA SER A 110 -9.10 7.75 8.89
C SER A 110 -7.62 8.06 8.83
N VAL A 111 -6.75 7.08 9.05
CA VAL A 111 -5.30 7.31 9.04
C VAL A 111 -4.83 7.74 7.65
N ILE A 112 -5.45 7.19 6.62
CA ILE A 112 -5.11 7.51 5.23
C ILE A 112 -5.69 8.87 4.85
N ALA A 113 -6.95 9.12 5.21
CA ALA A 113 -7.59 10.40 4.93
C ALA A 113 -6.80 11.55 5.58
N LYS A 114 -6.37 11.34 6.82
CA LYS A 114 -5.58 12.35 7.53
C LYS A 114 -4.25 12.61 6.83
N GLN A 115 -3.57 11.56 6.41
CA GLN A 115 -2.28 11.72 5.75
C GLN A 115 -2.43 12.45 4.41
N LEU A 116 -3.45 12.12 3.64
CA LEU A 116 -3.67 12.77 2.35
C LEU A 116 -4.03 14.24 2.53
N ALA A 117 -4.79 14.58 3.58
CA ALA A 117 -5.11 15.96 3.88
C ALA A 117 -3.86 16.77 4.23
N GLU A 118 -2.92 16.16 4.93
CA GLU A 118 -1.66 16.82 5.30
C GLU A 118 -0.75 17.07 4.10
N GLN A 119 -0.89 16.27 3.06
CA GLN A 119 -0.05 16.40 1.86
C GLN A 119 -0.53 17.48 0.91
N ASN A 120 -1.73 17.98 1.09
CA ASN A 120 -2.28 19.03 0.22
C ASN A 120 -2.03 20.43 0.78
#